data_c29aa68bdf6bcfcd65d9891e6173b6d6
#
_entry.id   c29aa68bdf6bcfcd65d9891e6173b6d6
#
_cell.length_a   1.000
_cell.length_b   1.000
_cell.length_c   1.000
_cell.angle_alpha   90.00
_cell.angle_beta   90.00
_cell.angle_gamma   90.00
#
_symmetry.space_group_name_H-M   'P 1'
#
loop_
_entity.id
_entity.type
_entity.pdbx_description
1 polymer ?
#
loop_
_entity_poly.entity_id
_entity_poly.type
_entity_poly.pdbx_seq_one_letter_code
_entity_poly.pdbx_strand_id
1 'polypeptide(L)'
;SYSAKCSVTLNAEQVWDPSQALAAPLSSDIVHSKNVLLYAPRRILQGFDILPNGEIYYSQVGSNAYTLNICRAAGPNQNAQDEVMILKHFGHGTQIVAEKASDGKTYIWLNSNASVDDSGEYGNNRSFSRVEFVPGTNEADGYAGDTFFLNKEQQYDQQVAVDFDARRLLVGSRKSGVRHFWIFDLDEVLALPLKEMTVSVTVGGGTGDSEKQTVERKIMGHDLNDCRVLGNFSFSAGTDKEHDVYSYSHQGHEINGDYIYFYEGNAVENSDDPGTYQSKAYVTVFNYNGRIVVPRTEVAAIADVNGLASEGFTQTGYAEGECIKVKEGKLYLGMACRDGSSSNRYANILVYDCVKKQ
;
A
#
# COMPACT_ATOMS: atom_id res chain seq x y z
N SER A 1 -2.20 49.04 5.40
CA SER A 1 -2.43 47.67 4.88
C SER A 1 -2.38 46.70 6.03
N TYR A 2 -3.52 46.19 6.43
CA TYR A 2 -3.61 45.11 7.43
C TYR A 2 -3.35 43.77 6.72
N SER A 3 -2.21 43.14 7.01
CA SER A 3 -1.99 41.74 6.69
C SER A 3 -2.58 40.91 7.85
N ALA A 4 -3.75 40.37 7.61
CA ALA A 4 -4.27 39.34 8.51
C ALA A 4 -3.37 38.09 8.35
N LYS A 5 -2.49 37.85 9.32
CA LYS A 5 -1.83 36.56 9.49
C LYS A 5 -2.90 35.58 9.93
N CYS A 6 -3.40 34.78 8.99
CA CYS A 6 -4.18 33.61 9.31
C CYS A 6 -3.21 32.58 9.90
N SER A 7 -3.03 32.55 11.20
CA SER A 7 -2.36 31.46 11.89
C SER A 7 -3.34 30.28 11.93
N VAL A 8 -3.18 29.33 11.02
CA VAL A 8 -3.82 28.02 11.15
C VAL A 8 -3.10 27.32 12.30
N THR A 9 -3.68 27.37 13.49
CA THR A 9 -3.22 26.53 14.58
C THR A 9 -3.62 25.10 14.22
N LEU A 10 -2.67 24.30 13.76
CA LEU A 10 -2.86 22.86 13.63
C LEU A 10 -3.14 22.32 15.03
N ASN A 11 -4.39 21.96 15.26
CA ASN A 11 -4.82 21.44 16.55
C ASN A 11 -4.31 20.00 16.63
N ALA A 12 -3.21 19.77 17.38
CA ALA A 12 -2.67 18.43 17.65
C ALA A 12 -3.71 17.49 18.29
N GLU A 13 -4.83 18.04 18.75
CA GLU A 13 -5.94 17.37 19.40
C GLU A 13 -6.88 16.61 18.42
N GLN A 14 -6.68 16.69 17.11
CA GLN A 14 -7.58 16.08 16.11
C GLN A 14 -7.01 14.87 15.38
N VAL A 15 -5.85 14.37 15.79
CA VAL A 15 -5.27 13.16 15.19
C VAL A 15 -6.12 11.94 15.51
N TRP A 16 -6.39 11.14 14.48
CA TRP A 16 -7.03 9.84 14.67
C TRP A 16 -6.04 8.86 15.32
N ASP A 17 -6.29 8.49 16.56
CA ASP A 17 -5.42 7.62 17.34
C ASP A 17 -6.01 6.21 17.46
N PRO A 18 -5.44 5.20 16.78
CA PRO A 18 -5.86 3.81 16.91
C PRO A 18 -5.14 3.04 18.03
N SER A 19 -4.24 3.65 18.79
CA SER A 19 -3.29 2.94 19.65
C SER A 19 -3.95 2.02 20.68
N GLN A 20 -5.07 2.45 21.28
CA GLN A 20 -5.81 1.61 22.23
C GLN A 20 -6.44 0.40 21.55
N ALA A 21 -7.03 0.60 20.36
CA ALA A 21 -7.67 -0.47 19.61
C ALA A 21 -6.64 -1.51 19.12
N LEU A 22 -5.47 -1.05 18.70
CA LEU A 22 -4.38 -1.92 18.23
C LEU A 22 -3.79 -2.81 19.33
N ALA A 23 -3.94 -2.43 20.60
CA ALA A 23 -3.48 -3.22 21.75
C ALA A 23 -4.36 -4.44 22.03
N ALA A 24 -5.56 -4.50 21.47
CA ALA A 24 -6.49 -5.61 21.69
C ALA A 24 -6.03 -6.88 20.95
N PRO A 25 -6.19 -8.07 21.58
CA PRO A 25 -5.94 -9.34 20.89
C PRO A 25 -6.92 -9.57 19.76
N LEU A 26 -6.61 -10.52 18.88
CA LEU A 26 -7.48 -10.89 17.79
C LEU A 26 -8.83 -11.41 18.31
N SER A 27 -9.89 -10.85 17.75
CA SER A 27 -11.27 -11.30 17.97
C SER A 27 -12.08 -11.16 16.69
N SER A 28 -13.22 -11.84 16.61
CA SER A 28 -14.13 -11.73 15.46
C SER A 28 -14.63 -10.31 15.21
N ASP A 29 -14.71 -9.47 16.26
CA ASP A 29 -15.21 -8.10 16.18
C ASP A 29 -14.35 -7.17 15.33
N ILE A 30 -13.06 -7.47 15.19
CA ILE A 30 -12.12 -6.67 14.38
C ILE A 30 -11.83 -7.26 13.01
N VAL A 31 -12.53 -8.32 12.63
CA VAL A 31 -12.35 -8.97 11.31
C VAL A 31 -13.33 -8.36 10.31
N HIS A 32 -12.81 -7.67 9.31
CA HIS A 32 -13.59 -7.14 8.20
C HIS A 32 -13.76 -8.19 7.09
N SER A 33 -12.66 -8.82 6.67
CA SER A 33 -12.66 -9.87 5.66
C SER A 33 -11.71 -10.98 6.08
N LYS A 34 -12.14 -12.22 5.92
CA LYS A 34 -11.42 -13.39 6.41
C LYS A 34 -11.23 -14.43 5.31
N ASN A 35 -10.01 -14.92 5.18
CA ASN A 35 -9.64 -16.05 4.33
C ASN A 35 -10.16 -15.93 2.90
N VAL A 36 -9.94 -14.75 2.31
CA VAL A 36 -10.33 -14.47 0.93
C VAL A 36 -9.30 -15.08 -0.01
N LEU A 37 -9.77 -15.85 -0.99
CA LEU A 37 -8.94 -16.36 -2.08
C LEU A 37 -8.92 -15.34 -3.21
N LEU A 38 -7.71 -15.02 -3.67
CA LEU A 38 -7.47 -14.17 -4.83
C LEU A 38 -7.33 -15.03 -6.09
N TYR A 39 -7.24 -14.40 -7.26
CA TYR A 39 -7.17 -15.06 -8.55
C TYR A 39 -6.07 -16.13 -8.60
N ALA A 40 -4.88 -15.82 -8.10
CA ALA A 40 -3.80 -16.80 -7.92
C ALA A 40 -3.74 -17.19 -6.43
N PRO A 41 -4.40 -18.28 -5.99
CA PRO A 41 -4.61 -18.56 -4.57
C PRO A 41 -3.34 -18.87 -3.79
N ARG A 42 -2.21 -19.12 -4.48
CA ARG A 42 -0.91 -19.38 -3.85
C ARG A 42 -0.02 -18.12 -3.77
N ARG A 43 -0.51 -16.98 -4.25
CA ARG A 43 0.24 -15.73 -4.26
C ARG A 43 -0.26 -14.79 -3.16
N ILE A 44 0.69 -14.04 -2.60
CA ILE A 44 0.47 -13.21 -1.41
C ILE A 44 -0.26 -11.91 -1.78
N LEU A 45 -1.23 -11.52 -0.95
CA LEU A 45 -1.80 -10.18 -0.94
C LEU A 45 -0.69 -9.13 -0.84
N GLN A 46 -0.75 -8.07 -1.66
CA GLN A 46 0.18 -6.94 -1.59
C GLN A 46 -0.52 -5.64 -1.18
N GLY A 47 -1.69 -5.39 -1.70
CA GLY A 47 -2.44 -4.19 -1.40
C GLY A 47 -3.94 -4.41 -1.52
N PHE A 48 -4.71 -3.52 -0.94
CA PHE A 48 -6.16 -3.51 -1.09
C PHE A 48 -6.70 -2.09 -0.98
N ASP A 49 -7.93 -1.90 -1.41
CA ASP A 49 -8.74 -0.73 -1.09
C ASP A 49 -10.23 -1.09 -1.04
N ILE A 50 -10.97 -0.33 -0.27
CA ILE A 50 -12.41 -0.55 -0.03
C ILE A 50 -13.17 0.67 -0.53
N LEU A 51 -14.13 0.46 -1.42
CA LEU A 51 -15.02 1.52 -1.88
C LEU A 51 -16.18 1.76 -0.89
N PRO A 52 -16.78 2.95 -0.91
CA PRO A 52 -17.94 3.25 -0.03
C PRO A 52 -19.11 2.30 -0.17
N ASN A 53 -19.28 1.69 -1.35
CA ASN A 53 -20.35 0.68 -1.61
C ASN A 53 -20.01 -0.71 -1.07
N GLY A 54 -18.84 -0.91 -0.47
CA GLY A 54 -18.39 -2.18 0.09
C GLY A 54 -17.55 -3.04 -0.84
N GLU A 55 -17.41 -2.69 -2.12
CA GLU A 55 -16.51 -3.40 -3.04
C GLU A 55 -15.07 -3.31 -2.53
N ILE A 56 -14.33 -4.41 -2.69
CA ILE A 56 -12.92 -4.48 -2.29
C ILE A 56 -12.09 -4.88 -3.50
N TYR A 57 -10.99 -4.16 -3.69
CA TYR A 57 -9.97 -4.45 -4.70
C TYR A 57 -8.70 -4.90 -4.00
N TYR A 58 -8.16 -6.04 -4.45
CA TYR A 58 -6.94 -6.63 -3.90
C TYR A 58 -5.89 -6.70 -5.00
N SER A 59 -4.63 -6.50 -4.65
CA SER A 59 -3.50 -6.73 -5.54
C SER A 59 -2.64 -7.90 -5.07
N GLN A 60 -2.08 -8.63 -6.02
CA GLN A 60 -1.09 -9.69 -5.80
C GLN A 60 -0.16 -9.78 -7.01
N VAL A 61 1.09 -10.09 -6.77
CA VAL A 61 2.01 -10.47 -7.86
C VAL A 61 1.50 -11.78 -8.45
N GLY A 62 1.43 -11.85 -9.78
CA GLY A 62 0.94 -13.03 -10.49
C GLY A 62 1.93 -14.21 -10.44
N SER A 63 1.58 -15.29 -11.13
CA SER A 63 2.43 -16.48 -11.23
C SER A 63 3.74 -16.21 -11.97
N ASN A 64 3.73 -15.25 -12.89
CA ASN A 64 4.93 -14.71 -13.52
C ASN A 64 5.38 -13.47 -12.79
N ALA A 65 6.68 -13.31 -12.56
CA ALA A 65 7.23 -12.20 -11.80
C ALA A 65 6.88 -10.81 -12.39
N TYR A 66 6.61 -10.73 -13.68
CA TYR A 66 6.27 -9.47 -14.35
C TYR A 66 4.77 -9.12 -14.33
N THR A 67 3.90 -10.02 -13.87
CA THR A 67 2.45 -9.77 -13.84
C THR A 67 1.96 -9.35 -12.47
N LEU A 68 0.92 -8.52 -12.47
CA LEU A 68 0.21 -8.06 -11.28
C LEU A 68 -1.28 -8.26 -11.49
N ASN A 69 -1.93 -8.96 -10.55
CA ASN A 69 -3.37 -9.17 -10.58
C ASN A 69 -4.07 -8.12 -9.72
N ILE A 70 -5.08 -7.47 -10.27
CA ILE A 70 -6.03 -6.66 -9.52
C ILE A 70 -7.35 -7.42 -9.49
N CYS A 71 -7.74 -7.84 -8.29
CA CYS A 71 -8.86 -8.74 -8.08
C CYS A 71 -9.99 -7.99 -7.38
N ARG A 72 -11.23 -8.12 -7.88
CA ARG A 72 -12.40 -7.48 -7.27
C ARG A 72 -13.24 -8.50 -6.51
N ALA A 73 -13.65 -8.14 -5.30
CA ALA A 73 -14.70 -8.79 -4.53
C ALA A 73 -15.90 -7.85 -4.37
N ALA A 74 -17.11 -8.38 -4.42
CA ALA A 74 -18.33 -7.57 -4.28
C ALA A 74 -18.52 -7.02 -2.85
N GLY A 75 -17.89 -7.63 -1.86
CA GLY A 75 -17.96 -7.21 -0.47
C GLY A 75 -17.08 -8.05 0.45
N PRO A 76 -17.18 -7.82 1.78
CA PRO A 76 -16.43 -8.57 2.76
C PRO A 76 -16.70 -10.08 2.70
N ASN A 77 -15.67 -10.86 3.02
CA ASN A 77 -15.73 -12.33 3.09
C ASN A 77 -16.08 -13.04 1.78
N GLN A 78 -15.94 -12.35 0.65
CA GLN A 78 -16.16 -12.93 -0.67
C GLN A 78 -14.83 -13.14 -1.37
N ASN A 79 -14.66 -14.29 -2.03
CA ASN A 79 -13.48 -14.56 -2.84
C ASN A 79 -13.42 -13.60 -4.04
N ALA A 80 -12.19 -13.26 -4.42
CA ALA A 80 -11.90 -12.33 -5.50
C ALA A 80 -11.20 -13.07 -6.65
N GLN A 81 -11.89 -14.04 -7.27
CA GLN A 81 -11.34 -14.91 -8.29
C GLN A 81 -11.97 -14.73 -9.67
N ASP A 82 -13.14 -14.12 -9.75
CA ASP A 82 -13.95 -14.08 -10.98
C ASP A 82 -13.70 -12.81 -11.81
N GLU A 83 -13.44 -11.68 -11.17
CA GLU A 83 -13.19 -10.39 -11.82
C GLU A 83 -11.76 -9.94 -11.55
N VAL A 84 -10.92 -10.10 -12.55
CA VAL A 84 -9.47 -9.84 -12.46
C VAL A 84 -9.01 -9.03 -13.65
N MET A 85 -8.23 -7.99 -13.37
CA MET A 85 -7.43 -7.27 -14.37
C MET A 85 -5.98 -7.67 -14.19
N ILE A 86 -5.34 -8.13 -15.26
CA ILE A 86 -3.93 -8.51 -15.25
C ILE A 86 -3.11 -7.40 -15.90
N LEU A 87 -2.14 -6.91 -15.15
CA LEU A 87 -1.22 -5.85 -15.56
C LEU A 87 0.18 -6.43 -15.75
N LYS A 88 1.00 -5.76 -16.56
CA LYS A 88 2.35 -6.19 -16.91
C LYS A 88 3.35 -5.07 -16.65
N HIS A 89 4.43 -5.36 -15.91
CA HIS A 89 5.49 -4.41 -15.59
C HIS A 89 5.02 -3.17 -14.81
N PHE A 90 3.98 -3.32 -13.99
CA PHE A 90 3.52 -2.26 -13.10
C PHE A 90 4.30 -2.18 -11.78
N GLY A 91 4.84 -3.29 -11.33
CA GLY A 91 5.58 -3.37 -10.07
C GLY A 91 4.96 -4.34 -9.09
N HIS A 92 5.21 -4.11 -7.79
CA HIS A 92 4.82 -5.04 -6.73
C HIS A 92 3.36 -4.87 -6.28
N GLY A 93 2.74 -3.74 -6.60
CA GLY A 93 1.33 -3.50 -6.27
C GLY A 93 1.05 -3.26 -4.79
N THR A 94 2.06 -2.92 -4.01
CA THR A 94 1.90 -2.52 -2.62
C THR A 94 1.18 -1.18 -2.56
N GLN A 95 0.18 -1.04 -1.70
CA GLN A 95 -0.55 0.21 -1.51
C GLN A 95 -1.25 0.72 -2.78
N ILE A 96 -2.33 0.05 -3.17
CA ILE A 96 -3.19 0.50 -4.26
C ILE A 96 -4.29 1.43 -3.74
N VAL A 97 -4.88 2.21 -4.66
CA VAL A 97 -6.05 3.06 -4.39
C VAL A 97 -7.16 2.71 -5.37
N ALA A 98 -8.36 2.47 -4.88
CA ALA A 98 -9.55 2.32 -5.71
C ALA A 98 -10.38 3.61 -5.69
N GLU A 99 -10.81 4.03 -6.87
CA GLU A 99 -11.61 5.25 -7.05
C GLU A 99 -12.85 4.94 -7.88
N LYS A 100 -14.02 5.26 -7.33
CA LYS A 100 -15.26 5.30 -8.12
C LYS A 100 -15.39 6.71 -8.67
N ALA A 101 -15.11 6.87 -9.94
CA ALA A 101 -15.09 8.18 -10.59
C ALA A 101 -16.50 8.68 -10.96
N SER A 102 -16.60 9.97 -11.24
CA SER A 102 -17.86 10.63 -11.64
C SER A 102 -18.42 10.12 -12.97
N ASP A 103 -17.56 9.53 -13.83
CA ASP A 103 -17.97 8.88 -15.08
C ASP A 103 -18.64 7.49 -14.85
N GLY A 104 -18.74 7.03 -13.61
CA GLY A 104 -19.29 5.73 -13.24
C GLY A 104 -18.29 4.57 -13.33
N LYS A 105 -17.08 4.82 -13.80
CA LYS A 105 -16.02 3.82 -13.91
C LYS A 105 -15.22 3.71 -12.62
N THR A 106 -14.59 2.58 -12.42
CA THR A 106 -13.64 2.37 -11.32
C THR A 106 -12.22 2.47 -11.84
N TYR A 107 -11.38 3.21 -11.14
CA TYR A 107 -9.97 3.35 -11.45
C TYR A 107 -9.12 2.84 -10.30
N ILE A 108 -7.98 2.28 -10.65
CA ILE A 108 -6.96 1.85 -9.69
C ILE A 108 -5.73 2.74 -9.86
N TRP A 109 -5.29 3.33 -8.76
CA TRP A 109 -4.03 4.06 -8.70
C TRP A 109 -2.98 3.14 -8.11
N LEU A 110 -1.86 2.99 -8.78
CA LEU A 110 -0.80 2.10 -8.36
C LEU A 110 0.52 2.48 -9.04
N ASN A 111 1.60 1.91 -8.54
CA ASN A 111 2.91 2.06 -9.17
C ASN A 111 2.91 1.54 -10.62
N SER A 112 3.78 2.12 -11.45
CA SER A 112 3.91 1.80 -12.87
C SER A 112 5.34 1.99 -13.36
N ASN A 113 5.61 1.61 -14.61
CA ASN A 113 6.95 1.68 -15.21
C ASN A 113 8.02 1.04 -14.33
N ALA A 114 7.78 -0.20 -13.94
CA ALA A 114 8.69 -0.94 -13.10
C ALA A 114 9.89 -1.48 -13.86
N SER A 115 11.03 -1.51 -13.18
CA SER A 115 12.24 -2.17 -13.63
C SER A 115 12.45 -3.45 -12.83
N VAL A 116 12.92 -4.50 -13.50
CA VAL A 116 13.35 -5.74 -12.83
C VAL A 116 14.63 -5.47 -12.04
N ASP A 117 14.70 -6.00 -10.84
CA ASP A 117 15.90 -6.00 -10.01
C ASP A 117 16.75 -7.25 -10.23
N ASP A 118 17.88 -7.35 -9.52
CA ASP A 118 18.80 -8.48 -9.65
C ASP A 118 18.21 -9.82 -9.18
N SER A 119 17.14 -9.79 -8.37
CA SER A 119 16.40 -10.99 -7.94
C SER A 119 15.32 -11.44 -8.91
N GLY A 120 15.09 -10.69 -9.98
CA GLY A 120 14.05 -10.97 -10.97
C GLY A 120 12.68 -10.42 -10.58
N GLU A 121 12.59 -9.58 -9.57
CA GLU A 121 11.36 -8.91 -9.14
C GLU A 121 11.25 -7.50 -9.73
N TYR A 122 10.01 -7.06 -9.95
CA TYR A 122 9.71 -5.73 -10.50
C TYR A 122 9.38 -4.73 -9.39
N GLY A 123 10.41 -4.39 -8.57
CA GLY A 123 10.28 -3.52 -7.39
C GLY A 123 10.76 -2.08 -7.58
N ASN A 124 11.37 -1.75 -8.72
CA ASN A 124 11.98 -0.44 -8.98
C ASN A 124 11.16 0.39 -9.96
N ASN A 125 9.93 0.68 -9.59
CA ASN A 125 9.05 1.49 -10.44
C ASN A 125 9.42 2.98 -10.39
N ARG A 126 9.21 3.67 -11.52
CA ARG A 126 9.62 5.06 -11.78
C ARG A 126 8.47 6.04 -11.78
N SER A 127 7.25 5.56 -11.63
CA SER A 127 6.03 6.37 -11.73
C SER A 127 4.89 5.68 -11.00
N PHE A 128 3.77 6.36 -10.94
CA PHE A 128 2.49 5.72 -10.63
C PHE A 128 1.46 6.12 -11.68
N SER A 129 0.43 5.31 -11.83
CA SER A 129 -0.59 5.51 -12.85
C SER A 129 -1.99 5.33 -12.29
N ARG A 130 -2.95 5.96 -12.95
CA ARG A 130 -4.37 5.78 -12.72
C ARG A 130 -4.94 5.05 -13.92
N VAL A 131 -5.35 3.79 -13.74
CA VAL A 131 -5.85 2.92 -14.80
C VAL A 131 -7.28 2.51 -14.55
N GLU A 132 -8.10 2.46 -15.59
CA GLU A 132 -9.46 1.94 -15.48
C GLU A 132 -9.42 0.44 -15.14
N PHE A 133 -10.21 0.02 -14.16
CA PHE A 133 -10.40 -1.38 -13.86
C PHE A 133 -11.31 -2.02 -14.93
N VAL A 134 -10.72 -2.86 -15.77
CA VAL A 134 -11.43 -3.61 -16.79
C VAL A 134 -11.17 -5.10 -16.56
N PRO A 135 -12.18 -5.86 -16.09
CA PRO A 135 -12.00 -7.30 -15.87
C PRO A 135 -11.65 -8.03 -17.16
N GLY A 136 -10.84 -9.05 -17.04
CA GLY A 136 -10.31 -9.86 -18.13
C GLY A 136 -8.81 -9.78 -18.22
N THR A 137 -8.21 -10.75 -18.91
CA THR A 137 -6.77 -10.79 -19.11
C THR A 137 -6.39 -9.83 -20.22
N ASN A 138 -5.79 -8.72 -19.89
CA ASN A 138 -5.37 -7.73 -20.87
C ASN A 138 -3.85 -7.48 -20.88
N GLU A 139 -3.12 -7.87 -19.83
CA GLU A 139 -1.69 -7.65 -19.68
C GLU A 139 -1.26 -6.24 -20.11
N ALA A 140 -2.05 -5.22 -19.73
CA ALA A 140 -1.74 -3.84 -20.04
C ALA A 140 -0.33 -3.49 -19.55
N ASP A 141 0.45 -2.83 -20.41
CA ASP A 141 1.85 -2.50 -20.09
C ASP A 141 1.94 -1.42 -18.99
N GLY A 142 3.04 -1.38 -18.26
CA GLY A 142 3.29 -0.56 -17.10
C GLY A 142 3.23 0.96 -17.30
N TYR A 143 3.07 1.42 -18.54
CA TYR A 143 2.88 2.83 -18.88
C TYR A 143 1.47 3.15 -19.39
N ALA A 144 0.54 2.21 -19.30
CA ALA A 144 -0.86 2.43 -19.69
C ALA A 144 -1.59 3.34 -18.68
N GLY A 145 -2.56 4.11 -19.17
CA GLY A 145 -3.36 5.03 -18.36
C GLY A 145 -2.69 6.37 -18.08
N ASP A 146 -3.32 7.18 -17.22
CA ASP A 146 -2.75 8.44 -16.76
C ASP A 146 -1.54 8.17 -15.87
N THR A 147 -0.38 8.69 -16.25
CA THR A 147 0.87 8.43 -15.55
C THR A 147 1.42 9.71 -14.94
N PHE A 148 1.90 9.57 -13.69
CA PHE A 148 2.42 10.65 -12.88
C PHE A 148 3.86 10.31 -12.48
N PHE A 149 4.74 11.29 -12.58
CA PHE A 149 6.15 11.12 -12.29
C PHE A 149 6.57 12.00 -11.12
N LEU A 150 7.12 11.37 -10.09
CA LEU A 150 7.86 12.05 -9.05
C LEU A 150 9.35 11.83 -9.32
N ASN A 151 9.94 12.70 -10.14
CA ASN A 151 11.35 12.59 -10.53
C ASN A 151 12.27 13.43 -9.65
N LYS A 152 11.96 13.50 -8.36
CA LYS A 152 12.82 14.20 -7.40
C LYS A 152 13.95 13.28 -6.97
N GLU A 153 15.18 13.66 -7.27
CA GLU A 153 16.39 12.96 -6.80
C GLU A 153 16.42 11.45 -7.15
N GLN A 154 15.87 11.06 -8.29
CA GLN A 154 15.86 9.66 -8.76
C GLN A 154 15.23 8.68 -7.76
N GLN A 155 14.05 9.04 -7.25
CA GLN A 155 13.31 8.16 -6.36
C GLN A 155 12.78 6.92 -7.08
N TYR A 156 12.75 5.81 -6.35
CA TYR A 156 12.26 4.52 -6.82
C TYR A 156 11.09 4.05 -5.98
N ASP A 157 10.38 3.05 -6.47
CA ASP A 157 9.31 2.38 -5.74
C ASP A 157 8.23 3.35 -5.26
N GLN A 158 7.75 4.17 -6.18
CA GLN A 158 6.74 5.17 -5.90
C GLN A 158 5.40 4.50 -5.62
N GLN A 159 4.85 4.75 -4.45
CA GLN A 159 3.58 4.20 -3.99
C GLN A 159 2.66 5.33 -3.57
N VAL A 160 1.49 5.35 -4.18
CA VAL A 160 0.51 6.43 -4.01
C VAL A 160 -0.55 6.06 -2.98
N ALA A 161 -0.97 7.03 -2.20
CA ALA A 161 -2.17 6.99 -1.40
C ALA A 161 -2.96 8.29 -1.62
N VAL A 162 -4.28 8.23 -1.53
CA VAL A 162 -5.15 9.37 -1.79
C VAL A 162 -6.24 9.45 -0.72
N ASP A 163 -6.41 10.65 -0.18
CA ASP A 163 -7.58 11.03 0.60
C ASP A 163 -8.49 11.89 -0.31
N PHE A 164 -9.54 11.28 -0.83
CA PHE A 164 -10.46 11.97 -1.75
C PHE A 164 -11.33 13.01 -1.03
N ASP A 165 -11.61 12.81 0.25
CA ASP A 165 -12.42 13.77 1.03
C ASP A 165 -11.63 15.02 1.35
N ALA A 166 -10.40 14.87 1.84
CA ALA A 166 -9.50 15.99 2.12
C ALA A 166 -8.79 16.55 0.88
N ARG A 167 -8.90 15.87 -0.28
CA ARG A 167 -8.24 16.22 -1.53
C ARG A 167 -6.72 16.29 -1.36
N ARG A 168 -6.13 15.21 -0.87
CA ARG A 168 -4.70 15.06 -0.65
C ARG A 168 -4.16 13.82 -1.35
N LEU A 169 -2.94 13.93 -1.85
CA LEU A 169 -2.22 12.81 -2.47
C LEU A 169 -0.86 12.67 -1.78
N LEU A 170 -0.55 11.46 -1.38
CA LEU A 170 0.72 11.07 -0.79
C LEU A 170 1.49 10.21 -1.78
N VAL A 171 2.76 10.53 -1.99
CA VAL A 171 3.69 9.63 -2.67
C VAL A 171 4.77 9.22 -1.69
N GLY A 172 4.85 7.93 -1.43
CA GLY A 172 5.99 7.33 -0.74
C GLY A 172 6.96 6.73 -1.73
N SER A 173 8.25 6.86 -1.47
CA SER A 173 9.29 6.30 -2.33
C SER A 173 10.49 5.84 -1.50
N ARG A 174 11.43 5.23 -2.19
CA ARG A 174 12.66 4.73 -1.57
C ARG A 174 13.87 5.09 -2.40
N LYS A 175 14.93 5.56 -1.73
CA LYS A 175 16.23 5.78 -2.32
C LYS A 175 17.32 5.42 -1.30
N SER A 176 18.20 4.50 -1.65
CA SER A 176 19.38 4.13 -0.82
C SER A 176 18.99 3.77 0.63
N GLY A 177 17.93 3.00 0.81
CA GLY A 177 17.45 2.57 2.14
C GLY A 177 16.69 3.64 2.93
N VAL A 178 16.49 4.82 2.36
CA VAL A 178 15.74 5.92 2.96
C VAL A 178 14.34 5.97 2.36
N ARG A 179 13.33 5.98 3.22
CA ARG A 179 11.95 6.24 2.83
C ARG A 179 11.70 7.72 2.80
N HIS A 180 11.13 8.21 1.67
CA HIS A 180 10.69 9.58 1.48
C HIS A 180 9.20 9.67 1.28
N PHE A 181 8.59 10.72 1.82
CA PHE A 181 7.16 11.03 1.66
C PHE A 181 6.99 12.45 1.18
N TRP A 182 6.13 12.65 0.17
CA TRP A 182 5.70 13.93 -0.35
C TRP A 182 4.19 14.01 -0.36
N ILE A 183 3.66 15.14 0.09
CA ILE A 183 2.23 15.42 0.13
C ILE A 183 1.91 16.55 -0.85
N PHE A 184 0.89 16.33 -1.65
CA PHE A 184 0.40 17.26 -2.66
C PHE A 184 -1.09 17.52 -2.49
N ASP A 185 -1.57 18.65 -3.00
CA ASP A 185 -2.98 18.88 -3.22
C ASP A 185 -3.45 18.03 -4.42
N LEU A 186 -4.48 17.22 -4.24
CA LEU A 186 -4.96 16.32 -5.29
C LEU A 186 -5.46 17.09 -6.51
N ASP A 187 -6.16 18.21 -6.32
CA ASP A 187 -6.69 18.98 -7.44
C ASP A 187 -5.58 19.64 -8.25
N GLU A 188 -4.51 20.09 -7.61
CA GLU A 188 -3.31 20.58 -8.31
C GLU A 188 -2.64 19.47 -9.13
N VAL A 189 -2.56 18.27 -8.60
CA VAL A 189 -2.02 17.11 -9.34
C VAL A 189 -2.87 16.78 -10.56
N LEU A 190 -4.20 16.73 -10.39
CA LEU A 190 -5.13 16.42 -11.48
C LEU A 190 -5.18 17.51 -12.55
N ALA A 191 -4.80 18.75 -12.21
CA ALA A 191 -4.74 19.87 -13.14
C ALA A 191 -3.41 19.99 -13.89
N LEU A 192 -2.41 19.16 -13.59
CA LEU A 192 -1.12 19.20 -14.29
C LEU A 192 -1.30 18.94 -15.79
N PRO A 193 -0.59 19.68 -16.64
CA PRO A 193 -0.62 19.43 -18.07
C PRO A 193 0.07 18.12 -18.42
N LEU A 194 -0.29 17.53 -19.55
CA LEU A 194 0.47 16.44 -20.15
C LEU A 194 1.81 16.97 -20.66
N LYS A 195 2.84 16.19 -20.45
CA LYS A 195 4.21 16.50 -20.81
C LYS A 195 4.90 15.24 -21.32
N GLU A 196 5.67 15.34 -22.38
CA GLU A 196 6.48 14.21 -22.81
C GLU A 196 7.60 13.97 -21.82
N MET A 197 7.67 12.74 -21.30
CA MET A 197 8.67 12.28 -20.34
C MET A 197 9.37 11.04 -20.87
N THR A 198 10.66 10.96 -20.65
CA THR A 198 11.45 9.78 -21.03
C THR A 198 11.71 8.93 -19.79
N VAL A 199 11.34 7.67 -19.86
CA VAL A 199 11.51 6.69 -18.78
C VAL A 199 12.38 5.56 -19.28
N SER A 200 13.44 5.29 -18.55
CA SER A 200 14.31 4.13 -18.79
C SER A 200 13.93 3.01 -17.82
N VAL A 201 13.54 1.88 -18.35
CA VAL A 201 13.15 0.70 -17.57
C VAL A 201 13.90 -0.52 -18.05
N THR A 202 14.22 -1.42 -17.12
CA THR A 202 14.79 -2.73 -17.45
C THR A 202 13.71 -3.77 -17.29
N VAL A 203 13.42 -4.50 -18.36
CA VAL A 203 12.38 -5.55 -18.40
C VAL A 203 13.00 -6.88 -18.82
N GLY A 204 12.33 -7.96 -18.51
CA GLY A 204 12.83 -9.30 -18.76
C GLY A 204 13.70 -9.85 -17.65
N GLY A 205 14.15 -11.09 -17.79
CA GLY A 205 15.00 -11.76 -16.79
C GLY A 205 14.27 -12.31 -15.57
N GLY A 206 12.97 -12.02 -15.42
CA GLY A 206 12.12 -12.64 -14.41
C GLY A 206 11.49 -13.95 -14.88
N THR A 207 10.93 -14.71 -13.94
CA THR A 207 10.24 -15.96 -14.26
C THR A 207 9.08 -15.72 -15.24
N GLY A 208 9.12 -16.38 -16.37
CA GLY A 208 8.07 -16.27 -17.41
C GLY A 208 8.19 -15.05 -18.28
N ASP A 209 9.23 -14.23 -18.13
CA ASP A 209 9.50 -13.06 -18.96
C ASP A 209 10.61 -13.34 -20.00
N SER A 210 10.76 -12.42 -20.96
CA SER A 210 11.79 -12.44 -21.99
C SER A 210 13.21 -12.25 -21.40
N GLU A 211 14.21 -12.22 -22.26
CA GLU A 211 15.57 -11.83 -21.86
C GLU A 211 15.61 -10.39 -21.33
N LYS A 212 16.48 -10.15 -20.35
CA LYS A 212 16.65 -8.84 -19.72
C LYS A 212 17.17 -7.82 -20.73
N GLN A 213 16.46 -6.69 -20.83
CA GLN A 213 16.85 -5.56 -21.67
C GLN A 213 16.44 -4.24 -21.06
N THR A 214 17.23 -3.21 -21.29
CA THR A 214 16.90 -1.83 -20.90
C THR A 214 16.27 -1.11 -22.08
N VAL A 215 15.12 -0.50 -21.86
CA VAL A 215 14.33 0.18 -22.88
C VAL A 215 14.08 1.62 -22.45
N GLU A 216 14.26 2.56 -23.37
CA GLU A 216 13.80 3.94 -23.19
C GLU A 216 12.40 4.08 -23.81
N ARG A 217 11.48 4.68 -23.02
CA ARG A 217 10.11 4.93 -23.45
C ARG A 217 9.80 6.41 -23.34
N LYS A 218 9.17 6.95 -24.38
CA LYS A 218 8.58 8.29 -24.35
C LYS A 218 7.11 8.18 -24.00
N ILE A 219 6.72 8.82 -22.91
CA ILE A 219 5.39 8.71 -22.33
C ILE A 219 4.85 10.10 -22.09
N MET A 220 3.60 10.33 -22.49
CA MET A 220 2.87 11.53 -22.10
C MET A 220 2.37 11.36 -20.66
N GLY A 221 2.84 12.18 -19.77
CA GLY A 221 2.52 12.08 -18.34
C GLY A 221 2.45 13.44 -17.66
N HIS A 222 2.26 13.39 -16.36
CA HIS A 222 2.15 14.58 -15.51
C HIS A 222 3.36 14.63 -14.57
N ASP A 223 4.04 15.77 -14.56
CA ASP A 223 5.26 15.94 -13.76
C ASP A 223 4.94 16.58 -12.41
N LEU A 224 5.03 15.80 -11.34
CA LEU A 224 4.78 16.26 -9.98
C LEU A 224 5.83 17.29 -9.50
N ASN A 225 6.96 17.41 -10.18
CA ASN A 225 7.90 18.49 -9.90
C ASN A 225 7.31 19.89 -10.16
N ASP A 226 6.27 19.97 -11.00
CA ASP A 226 5.55 21.20 -11.27
C ASP A 226 4.47 21.51 -10.24
N CYS A 227 4.23 20.62 -9.28
CA CYS A 227 3.32 20.82 -8.16
C CYS A 227 4.02 21.39 -6.93
N ARG A 228 3.27 22.20 -6.18
CA ARG A 228 3.67 22.63 -4.85
C ARG A 228 3.66 21.45 -3.89
N VAL A 229 4.73 21.30 -3.10
CA VAL A 229 4.82 20.29 -2.05
C VAL A 229 4.22 20.85 -0.76
N LEU A 230 3.18 20.22 -0.25
CA LEU A 230 2.52 20.62 0.99
C LEU A 230 3.25 20.08 2.23
N GLY A 231 3.98 19.00 2.09
CA GLY A 231 4.77 18.40 3.14
C GLY A 231 5.77 17.41 2.56
N ASN A 232 6.86 17.21 3.29
CA ASN A 232 7.96 16.34 2.88
C ASN A 232 8.71 15.90 4.13
N PHE A 233 9.00 14.63 4.23
CA PHE A 233 9.88 14.09 5.25
C PHE A 233 10.46 12.75 4.83
N SER A 234 11.49 12.32 5.54
CA SER A 234 12.15 11.04 5.28
C SER A 234 12.71 10.45 6.55
N PHE A 235 12.90 9.14 6.54
CA PHE A 235 13.59 8.42 7.60
C PHE A 235 14.27 7.16 7.06
N SER A 236 15.36 6.79 7.69
CA SER A 236 16.08 5.54 7.41
C SER A 236 15.51 4.39 8.21
N ALA A 237 15.80 3.16 7.78
CA ALA A 237 15.47 1.97 8.55
C ALA A 237 16.11 2.02 9.94
N GLY A 238 15.32 1.73 10.96
CA GLY A 238 15.78 1.57 12.32
C GLY A 238 16.49 0.23 12.54
N THR A 239 17.24 0.13 13.62
CA THR A 239 17.99 -1.08 13.99
C THR A 239 17.43 -1.78 15.21
N ASP A 240 16.78 -1.07 16.10
CA ASP A 240 16.11 -1.62 17.28
C ASP A 240 14.71 -2.09 16.93
N LYS A 241 14.54 -3.41 16.81
CA LYS A 241 13.28 -4.05 16.44
C LYS A 241 12.13 -3.75 17.39
N GLU A 242 12.45 -3.46 18.64
CA GLU A 242 11.45 -3.20 19.68
C GLU A 242 10.99 -1.72 19.68
N HIS A 243 11.88 -0.79 19.36
CA HIS A 243 11.61 0.63 19.55
C HIS A 243 11.64 1.50 18.29
N ASP A 244 12.43 1.12 17.28
CA ASP A 244 12.67 1.99 16.14
C ASP A 244 11.61 1.82 15.05
N VAL A 245 11.08 2.93 14.54
CA VAL A 245 10.26 2.97 13.34
C VAL A 245 11.03 2.41 12.17
N TYR A 246 10.34 1.64 11.31
CA TYR A 246 10.92 1.02 10.13
C TYR A 246 12.11 0.11 10.46
N SER A 247 12.01 -0.63 11.54
CA SER A 247 12.93 -1.71 11.86
C SER A 247 12.47 -3.06 11.27
N TYR A 248 11.22 -3.14 10.82
CA TYR A 248 10.66 -4.20 9.98
C TYR A 248 10.35 -3.67 8.59
N SER A 249 10.01 -4.56 7.67
CA SER A 249 9.74 -4.21 6.28
C SER A 249 8.53 -3.27 6.17
N HIS A 250 8.62 -2.29 5.25
CA HIS A 250 7.49 -1.45 4.88
C HIS A 250 6.37 -2.31 4.28
N GLN A 251 5.15 -2.12 4.79
CA GLN A 251 3.96 -2.85 4.36
C GLN A 251 2.86 -1.95 3.79
N GLY A 252 3.01 -0.66 3.90
CA GLY A 252 2.07 0.30 3.36
C GLY A 252 2.13 1.65 4.06
N HIS A 253 1.48 2.62 3.46
CA HIS A 253 1.29 3.95 4.04
C HIS A 253 -0.01 4.55 3.53
N GLU A 254 -0.62 5.40 4.34
CA GLU A 254 -1.89 6.03 4.05
C GLU A 254 -1.88 7.49 4.45
N ILE A 255 -2.70 8.28 3.80
CA ILE A 255 -2.97 9.67 4.17
C ILE A 255 -4.43 9.81 4.58
N ASN A 256 -4.67 10.44 5.71
CA ASN A 256 -5.99 10.83 6.14
C ASN A 256 -5.92 12.22 6.79
N GLY A 257 -6.53 13.20 6.14
CA GLY A 257 -6.45 14.59 6.57
C GLY A 257 -5.02 15.09 6.65
N ASP A 258 -4.62 15.52 7.83
CA ASP A 258 -3.29 16.09 8.11
C ASP A 258 -2.23 15.04 8.52
N TYR A 259 -2.56 13.75 8.46
CA TYR A 259 -1.73 12.71 9.04
C TYR A 259 -1.39 11.60 8.06
N ILE A 260 -0.17 11.06 8.23
CA ILE A 260 0.40 9.97 7.44
C ILE A 260 0.54 8.75 8.35
N TYR A 261 -0.02 7.63 7.93
CA TYR A 261 0.03 6.35 8.63
C TYR A 261 1.07 5.47 7.96
N PHE A 262 1.98 4.93 8.74
CA PHE A 262 3.04 4.05 8.26
C PHE A 262 2.90 2.67 8.87
N TYR A 263 2.84 1.65 8.03
CA TYR A 263 2.67 0.25 8.42
C TYR A 263 3.92 -0.55 8.11
N GLU A 264 4.45 -1.24 9.10
CA GLU A 264 5.63 -2.09 8.98
C GLU A 264 5.39 -3.45 9.63
N GLY A 265 6.05 -4.48 9.16
CA GLY A 265 5.94 -5.79 9.78
C GLY A 265 6.63 -6.91 9.01
N ASN A 266 6.82 -8.03 9.67
CA ASN A 266 7.29 -9.28 9.10
C ASN A 266 6.73 -10.47 9.88
N ALA A 267 6.56 -11.59 9.19
CA ALA A 267 6.45 -12.89 9.81
C ALA A 267 7.87 -13.46 9.95
N VAL A 268 8.29 -13.73 11.19
CA VAL A 268 9.64 -14.22 11.50
C VAL A 268 9.56 -15.67 11.94
N GLU A 269 10.23 -16.57 11.23
CA GLU A 269 10.25 -17.99 11.58
C GLU A 269 10.98 -18.21 12.90
N ASN A 270 10.39 -19.05 13.78
CA ASN A 270 11.02 -19.45 15.03
C ASN A 270 12.14 -20.44 14.75
N SER A 271 13.36 -20.11 15.15
CA SER A 271 14.51 -20.97 14.95
C SER A 271 14.43 -22.28 15.75
N ASP A 272 13.76 -22.26 16.90
CA ASP A 272 13.60 -23.42 17.79
C ASP A 272 12.48 -24.38 17.35
N ASP A 273 11.58 -23.89 16.48
CA ASP A 273 10.45 -24.66 15.98
C ASP A 273 10.16 -24.30 14.51
N PRO A 274 10.96 -24.85 13.56
CA PRO A 274 10.82 -24.55 12.14
C PRO A 274 9.40 -24.81 11.63
N GLY A 275 8.88 -23.89 10.82
CA GLY A 275 7.51 -23.91 10.30
C GLY A 275 6.51 -23.19 11.20
N THR A 276 6.94 -22.65 12.32
CA THR A 276 6.16 -21.73 13.15
C THR A 276 6.74 -20.33 13.13
N TYR A 277 5.90 -19.32 13.38
CA TYR A 277 6.25 -17.91 13.17
C TYR A 277 5.82 -17.04 14.34
N GLN A 278 6.61 -16.00 14.56
CA GLN A 278 6.18 -14.79 15.28
C GLN A 278 5.90 -13.71 14.24
N SER A 279 4.66 -13.24 14.20
CA SER A 279 4.27 -12.18 13.29
C SER A 279 4.29 -10.85 14.01
N LYS A 280 5.00 -9.91 13.43
CA LYS A 280 5.18 -8.55 13.97
C LYS A 280 4.59 -7.54 13.01
N ALA A 281 3.85 -6.59 13.55
CA ALA A 281 3.28 -5.50 12.78
C ALA A 281 3.14 -4.27 13.67
N TYR A 282 3.45 -3.10 13.11
CA TYR A 282 3.43 -1.82 13.84
C TYR A 282 2.86 -0.71 12.97
N VAL A 283 2.12 0.19 13.60
CA VAL A 283 1.61 1.41 12.97
C VAL A 283 2.22 2.62 13.68
N THR A 284 2.71 3.57 12.89
CA THR A 284 3.20 4.87 13.36
C THR A 284 2.47 5.97 12.60
N VAL A 285 2.11 7.06 13.26
CA VAL A 285 1.41 8.19 12.62
C VAL A 285 2.29 9.44 12.70
N PHE A 286 2.45 10.09 11.55
CA PHE A 286 3.24 11.31 11.37
C PHE A 286 2.36 12.47 10.91
N ASN A 287 2.77 13.69 11.23
CA ASN A 287 2.29 14.87 10.52
C ASN A 287 3.07 15.07 9.19
N TYR A 288 2.73 16.11 8.43
CA TYR A 288 3.35 16.38 7.12
C TYR A 288 4.85 16.74 7.19
N ASN A 289 5.36 17.05 8.36
CA ASN A 289 6.78 17.36 8.57
C ASN A 289 7.59 16.19 9.13
N GLY A 290 6.95 15.02 9.29
CA GLY A 290 7.63 13.84 9.82
C GLY A 290 7.71 13.78 11.34
N ARG A 291 6.99 14.66 12.06
CA ARG A 291 6.84 14.54 13.50
C ARG A 291 5.91 13.37 13.81
N ILE A 292 6.32 12.51 14.73
CA ILE A 292 5.49 11.41 15.22
C ILE A 292 4.40 11.98 16.14
N VAL A 293 3.14 11.76 15.77
CA VAL A 293 1.96 12.20 16.52
C VAL A 293 1.25 11.05 17.24
N VAL A 294 1.38 9.83 16.74
CA VAL A 294 1.05 8.59 17.45
C VAL A 294 2.28 7.69 17.41
N PRO A 295 2.84 7.34 18.57
CA PRO A 295 4.04 6.51 18.65
C PRO A 295 3.84 5.15 17.98
N ARG A 296 4.94 4.55 17.54
CA ARG A 296 4.98 3.21 16.99
C ARG A 296 4.26 2.23 17.91
N THR A 297 3.18 1.66 17.45
CA THR A 297 2.28 0.81 18.22
C THR A 297 2.18 -0.57 17.61
N GLU A 298 2.42 -1.61 18.40
CA GLU A 298 2.28 -2.99 17.94
C GLU A 298 0.81 -3.34 17.70
N VAL A 299 0.54 -4.04 16.59
CA VAL A 299 -0.76 -4.63 16.30
C VAL A 299 -0.83 -5.98 17.00
N ALA A 300 -1.36 -6.00 18.21
CA ALA A 300 -1.37 -7.18 19.07
C ALA A 300 -2.09 -8.39 18.45
N ALA A 301 -3.14 -8.12 17.67
CA ALA A 301 -3.91 -9.17 17.01
C ALA A 301 -3.08 -10.05 16.05
N ILE A 302 -2.12 -9.48 15.36
CA ILE A 302 -1.25 -10.21 14.41
C ILE A 302 -0.22 -11.06 15.17
N ALA A 303 0.22 -10.59 16.33
CA ALA A 303 1.16 -11.32 17.19
C ALA A 303 0.48 -12.42 18.03
N ASP A 304 -0.83 -12.45 18.09
CA ASP A 304 -1.62 -13.40 18.89
C ASP A 304 -1.76 -14.76 18.18
N VAL A 305 -0.74 -15.61 18.32
CA VAL A 305 -0.72 -16.95 17.68
C VAL A 305 -1.94 -17.78 18.06
N ASN A 306 -2.33 -17.76 19.32
CA ASN A 306 -3.50 -18.51 19.80
C ASN A 306 -4.81 -17.95 19.24
N GLY A 307 -4.94 -16.63 19.19
CA GLY A 307 -6.08 -15.97 18.56
C GLY A 307 -6.15 -16.27 17.07
N LEU A 308 -5.03 -16.20 16.36
CA LEU A 308 -4.96 -16.53 14.93
C LEU A 308 -5.42 -17.98 14.66
N ALA A 309 -4.99 -18.93 15.49
CA ALA A 309 -5.39 -20.34 15.39
C ALA A 309 -6.88 -20.53 15.74
N SER A 310 -7.33 -19.93 16.83
CA SER A 310 -8.73 -20.04 17.31
C SER A 310 -9.73 -19.45 16.33
N GLU A 311 -9.38 -18.33 15.69
CA GLU A 311 -10.21 -17.68 14.68
C GLU A 311 -10.04 -18.29 13.28
N GLY A 312 -9.19 -19.30 13.14
CA GLY A 312 -9.01 -20.05 11.89
C GLY A 312 -8.24 -19.32 10.81
N PHE A 313 -7.32 -18.40 11.18
CA PHE A 313 -6.46 -17.69 10.21
C PHE A 313 -5.23 -18.49 9.84
N THR A 314 -4.53 -19.03 10.81
CA THR A 314 -3.33 -19.86 10.59
C THR A 314 -3.03 -20.70 11.82
N GLN A 315 -2.49 -21.90 11.58
CA GLN A 315 -2.03 -22.80 12.65
C GLN A 315 -0.54 -22.62 12.95
N THR A 316 0.19 -21.94 12.07
CA THR A 316 1.65 -21.79 12.17
C THR A 316 2.07 -20.44 12.78
N GLY A 317 1.14 -19.52 12.96
CA GLY A 317 1.44 -18.13 13.35
C GLY A 317 1.85 -17.24 12.19
N TYR A 318 1.90 -17.75 10.93
CA TYR A 318 2.27 -16.93 9.79
C TYR A 318 1.14 -15.95 9.43
N ALA A 319 1.36 -14.71 9.79
CA ALA A 319 0.50 -13.59 9.44
C ALA A 319 1.38 -12.39 9.12
N GLU A 320 1.40 -11.96 7.86
CA GLU A 320 2.19 -10.83 7.41
C GLU A 320 1.29 -9.65 7.10
N GLY A 321 1.60 -8.49 7.67
CA GLY A 321 0.88 -7.26 7.37
C GLY A 321 1.09 -6.84 5.92
N GLU A 322 0.01 -6.43 5.26
CA GLU A 322 0.01 -6.03 3.86
C GLU A 322 -1.01 -4.92 3.62
N CYS A 323 -0.53 -3.69 3.45
CA CYS A 323 -1.35 -2.52 3.17
C CYS A 323 -2.17 -1.98 4.35
N ILE A 324 -2.39 -0.70 4.34
CA ILE A 324 -3.13 0.05 5.34
C ILE A 324 -4.05 1.07 4.67
N LYS A 325 -5.28 1.19 5.18
CA LYS A 325 -6.25 2.21 4.77
C LYS A 325 -6.87 2.87 5.99
N VAL A 326 -7.12 4.16 5.88
CA VAL A 326 -7.86 4.92 6.90
C VAL A 326 -9.02 5.64 6.21
N LYS A 327 -10.23 5.32 6.63
CA LYS A 327 -11.47 5.84 6.01
C LYS A 327 -12.54 6.02 7.07
N GLU A 328 -13.17 7.19 7.09
CA GLU A 328 -14.35 7.45 7.95
C GLU A 328 -14.12 7.08 9.42
N GLY A 329 -12.95 7.44 9.96
CA GLY A 329 -12.60 7.16 11.35
C GLY A 329 -12.25 5.70 11.65
N LYS A 330 -12.03 4.88 10.62
CA LYS A 330 -11.62 3.49 10.77
C LYS A 330 -10.28 3.23 10.11
N LEU A 331 -9.49 2.40 10.75
CA LEU A 331 -8.21 1.92 10.24
C LEU A 331 -8.38 0.46 9.81
N TYR A 332 -7.99 0.19 8.57
CA TYR A 332 -8.03 -1.14 7.99
C TYR A 332 -6.61 -1.62 7.74
N LEU A 333 -6.29 -2.81 8.22
CA LEU A 333 -5.00 -3.44 8.03
C LEU A 333 -5.14 -4.73 7.24
N GLY A 334 -4.41 -4.84 6.14
CA GLY A 334 -4.28 -6.08 5.41
C GLY A 334 -3.37 -7.06 6.15
N MET A 335 -3.70 -8.33 6.04
CA MET A 335 -2.93 -9.42 6.63
C MET A 335 -2.98 -10.62 5.69
N ALA A 336 -1.82 -11.08 5.24
CA ALA A 336 -1.69 -12.32 4.49
C ALA A 336 -1.39 -13.47 5.45
N CYS A 337 -2.17 -14.54 5.38
CA CYS A 337 -1.95 -15.72 6.20
C CYS A 337 -1.68 -16.93 5.33
N ARG A 338 -0.86 -17.83 5.86
CA ARG A 338 -0.62 -19.15 5.32
C ARG A 338 -1.18 -20.18 6.28
N ASP A 339 -2.08 -21.01 5.76
CA ASP A 339 -2.55 -22.20 6.41
C ASP A 339 -1.43 -23.27 6.38
N GLY A 340 -1.25 -23.99 7.48
CA GLY A 340 -0.22 -25.03 7.58
C GLY A 340 -0.52 -26.29 6.77
N SER A 341 -1.76 -26.50 6.32
CA SER A 341 -2.23 -27.69 5.61
C SER A 341 -2.31 -27.53 4.09
N SER A 342 -2.25 -26.30 3.60
CA SER A 342 -2.33 -26.00 2.16
C SER A 342 -1.28 -24.97 1.74
N SER A 343 -1.06 -24.84 0.45
CA SER A 343 -0.20 -23.82 -0.13
C SER A 343 -0.92 -22.48 -0.37
N ASN A 344 -2.20 -22.40 -0.01
CA ASN A 344 -2.99 -21.19 -0.21
C ASN A 344 -2.48 -20.03 0.66
N ARG A 345 -2.56 -18.84 0.11
CA ARG A 345 -2.23 -17.57 0.76
C ARG A 345 -3.50 -16.75 0.84
N TYR A 346 -4.07 -16.68 2.04
CA TYR A 346 -5.34 -16.00 2.25
C TYR A 346 -5.14 -14.51 2.49
N ALA A 347 -5.98 -13.70 1.84
CA ALA A 347 -6.07 -12.27 2.10
C ALA A 347 -7.09 -12.01 3.20
N ASN A 348 -6.71 -11.18 4.16
CA ASN A 348 -7.54 -10.82 5.30
C ASN A 348 -7.47 -9.31 5.52
N ILE A 349 -8.52 -8.75 6.07
CA ILE A 349 -8.56 -7.33 6.46
C ILE A 349 -9.08 -7.25 7.88
N LEU A 350 -8.29 -6.62 8.75
CA LEU A 350 -8.70 -6.25 10.09
C LEU A 350 -9.19 -4.80 10.10
N VAL A 351 -10.14 -4.48 10.97
CA VAL A 351 -10.70 -3.14 11.10
C VAL A 351 -10.71 -2.70 12.55
N TYR A 352 -10.26 -1.47 12.77
CA TYR A 352 -10.19 -0.85 14.07
C TYR A 352 -10.86 0.51 14.05
N ASP A 353 -11.50 0.87 15.16
CA ASP A 353 -11.96 2.23 15.36
C ASP A 353 -10.79 3.14 15.73
N CYS A 354 -10.70 4.27 15.04
CA CYS A 354 -9.83 5.37 15.46
C CYS A 354 -10.64 6.37 16.27
N VAL A 355 -10.04 6.86 17.34
CA VAL A 355 -10.63 7.93 18.13
C VAL A 355 -9.82 9.21 17.91
N LYS A 356 -10.47 10.37 17.99
CA LYS A 356 -9.75 11.63 17.99
C LYS A 356 -8.95 11.73 19.28
N LYS A 357 -7.66 12.01 19.15
CA LYS A 357 -6.80 12.31 20.29
C LYS A 357 -7.24 13.63 20.90
N GLN A 358 -7.57 13.59 22.15
CA GLN A 358 -7.94 14.79 22.93
C GLN A 358 -6.71 15.54 23.42
#